data_4b0299c921b7f9ba9455a21fb1470790
#
_entry.id   4b0299c921b7f9ba9455a21fb1470790
#
_cell.length_a   1.000
_cell.length_b   1.000
_cell.length_c   1.000
_cell.angle_alpha   90.00
_cell.angle_beta   90.00
_cell.angle_gamma   90.00
#
_symmetry.space_group_name_H-M   'P 1'
#
loop_
_entity.id
_entity.type
_entity.pdbx_description
1 polymer ?
#
loop_
_entity_poly.entity_id
_entity_poly.type
_entity_poly.pdbx_seq_one_letter_code
_entity_poly.pdbx_strand_id
1 'polypeptide(L)'
;SEIKNQNIKGIYILDNGIDTELDDIWKKILKTMDFVVVQSYLMTPLAKFANIILPGLAPFEREGTITNDKGHVQWLRPSLLGQGDCLPDWEILNLLDSTDNRFTDISDLMQSMGKQFPSYSDISLFKLGEQGISLNEKTKA
;
A
#
# COMPACT_ATOMS: atom_id res chain seq x y z
N SER A 1 8.06 -22.07 -8.52
CA SER A 1 7.89 -20.61 -8.50
C SER A 1 9.23 -19.95 -8.82
N GLU A 2 9.25 -18.80 -9.46
CA GLU A 2 10.46 -18.08 -9.90
C GLU A 2 11.43 -17.78 -8.76
N ILE A 3 10.92 -17.58 -7.55
CA ILE A 3 11.75 -17.41 -6.34
C ILE A 3 12.64 -18.62 -6.11
N LYS A 4 12.15 -19.84 -6.35
CA LYS A 4 12.93 -21.08 -6.18
C LYS A 4 13.99 -21.25 -7.27
N ASN A 5 13.83 -20.60 -8.41
CA ASN A 5 14.78 -20.71 -9.53
C ASN A 5 15.94 -19.71 -9.45
N GLN A 6 16.12 -19.03 -8.31
CA GLN A 6 17.22 -18.08 -8.02
C GLN A 6 17.31 -16.86 -8.95
N ASN A 7 16.27 -16.56 -9.70
CA ASN A 7 16.24 -15.38 -10.59
C ASN A 7 15.87 -14.09 -9.84
N ILE A 8 15.24 -14.20 -8.66
CA ILE A 8 14.86 -13.08 -7.80
C ILE A 8 15.85 -13.00 -6.64
N LYS A 9 16.58 -11.91 -6.56
CA LYS A 9 17.60 -11.66 -5.54
C LYS A 9 17.22 -10.57 -4.55
N GLY A 10 16.33 -9.68 -4.93
CA GLY A 10 15.81 -8.61 -4.10
C GLY A 10 14.30 -8.67 -3.99
N ILE A 11 13.76 -8.26 -2.85
CA ILE A 11 12.33 -8.20 -2.60
C ILE A 11 11.97 -6.92 -1.85
N TYR A 12 10.88 -6.26 -2.30
CA TYR A 12 10.23 -5.18 -1.60
C TYR A 12 8.88 -5.69 -1.08
N ILE A 13 8.63 -5.52 0.20
CA ILE A 13 7.43 -6.02 0.87
C ILE A 13 6.71 -4.86 1.54
N LEU A 14 5.45 -4.64 1.14
CA LEU A 14 4.52 -3.78 1.84
C LEU A 14 3.81 -4.64 2.90
N ASP A 15 4.17 -4.44 4.17
CA ASP A 15 3.68 -5.22 5.29
C ASP A 15 2.55 -4.47 5.99
N ASN A 16 1.40 -5.10 6.08
CA ASN A 16 0.20 -4.55 6.72
C ASN A 16 0.21 -4.62 8.27
N GLY A 17 1.27 -5.20 8.84
CA GLY A 17 1.46 -5.29 10.30
C GLY A 17 0.52 -6.25 11.03
N ILE A 18 -0.23 -7.10 10.31
CA ILE A 18 -1.23 -8.00 10.91
C ILE A 18 -0.57 -9.30 11.41
N ASP A 19 0.43 -9.80 10.69
CA ASP A 19 1.03 -11.08 10.99
C ASP A 19 1.97 -10.98 12.20
N THR A 20 1.62 -11.67 13.27
CA THR A 20 2.41 -11.76 14.49
C THR A 20 3.50 -12.83 14.42
N GLU A 21 3.36 -13.79 13.51
CA GLU A 21 4.29 -14.88 13.26
C GLU A 21 4.61 -15.00 11.78
N LEU A 22 5.88 -15.23 11.46
CA LEU A 22 6.32 -15.47 10.09
C LEU A 22 6.41 -16.97 9.83
N ASP A 23 5.77 -17.44 8.75
CA ASP A 23 5.85 -18.83 8.29
C ASP A 23 7.30 -19.23 7.99
N ASP A 24 7.64 -20.49 8.27
CA ASP A 24 8.98 -21.04 8.03
C ASP A 24 9.37 -21.07 6.55
N ILE A 25 8.39 -21.12 5.62
CA ILE A 25 8.64 -20.99 4.19
C ILE A 25 9.14 -19.60 3.87
N TRP A 26 8.49 -18.55 4.40
CA TRP A 26 8.92 -17.17 4.24
C TRP A 26 10.30 -16.91 4.87
N LYS A 27 10.55 -17.42 6.07
CA LYS A 27 11.86 -17.33 6.72
C LYS A 27 12.97 -17.91 5.85
N LYS A 28 12.73 -19.07 5.21
CA LYS A 28 13.68 -19.69 4.29
C LYS A 28 13.89 -18.85 3.03
N ILE A 29 12.82 -18.31 2.43
CA ILE A 29 12.90 -17.47 1.24
C ILE A 29 13.72 -16.21 1.54
N LEU A 30 13.38 -15.49 2.60
CA LEU A 30 14.03 -14.22 2.94
C LEU A 30 15.55 -14.39 3.23
N LYS A 31 15.95 -15.52 3.81
CA LYS A 31 17.37 -15.84 4.02
C LYS A 31 18.17 -16.08 2.73
N THR A 32 17.48 -16.33 1.61
CA THR A 32 18.14 -16.51 0.30
C THR A 32 18.18 -15.23 -0.53
N MET A 33 17.56 -14.15 -0.06
CA MET A 33 17.56 -12.86 -0.75
C MET A 33 18.84 -12.09 -0.45
N ASP A 34 19.40 -11.47 -1.48
CA ASP A 34 20.56 -10.58 -1.35
C ASP A 34 20.14 -9.23 -0.76
N PHE A 35 18.87 -8.81 -0.99
CA PHE A 35 18.37 -7.54 -0.54
C PHE A 35 16.87 -7.60 -0.23
N VAL A 36 16.50 -7.16 0.97
CA VAL A 36 15.11 -7.13 1.46
C VAL A 36 14.76 -5.73 1.95
N VAL A 37 13.72 -5.14 1.38
CA VAL A 37 13.12 -3.90 1.84
C VAL A 37 11.75 -4.21 2.41
N VAL A 38 11.46 -3.71 3.61
CA VAL A 38 10.13 -3.84 4.24
C VAL A 38 9.61 -2.45 4.52
N GLN A 39 8.45 -2.13 3.98
CA GLN A 39 7.67 -0.94 4.34
C GLN A 39 6.59 -1.36 5.31
N SER A 40 6.60 -0.82 6.52
CA SER A 40 5.65 -1.18 7.57
C SER A 40 5.51 -0.06 8.60
N TYR A 41 4.35 0.00 9.25
CA TYR A 41 4.12 0.88 10.41
C TYR A 41 4.45 0.21 11.75
N LEU A 42 4.81 -1.08 11.74
CA LEU A 42 5.19 -1.85 12.91
C LEU A 42 6.47 -2.64 12.69
N MET A 43 7.21 -2.88 13.75
CA MET A 43 8.34 -3.81 13.77
C MET A 43 7.85 -5.26 13.86
N THR A 44 7.38 -5.78 12.74
CA THR A 44 6.89 -7.16 12.63
C THR A 44 8.04 -8.18 12.60
N PRO A 45 7.75 -9.49 12.77
CA PRO A 45 8.74 -10.54 12.56
C PRO A 45 9.39 -10.50 11.17
N LEU A 46 8.66 -10.04 10.15
CA LEU A 46 9.15 -9.86 8.78
C LEU A 46 10.22 -8.77 8.70
N ALA A 47 10.00 -7.64 9.38
CA ALA A 47 10.93 -6.51 9.40
C ALA A 47 12.32 -6.88 9.94
N LYS A 48 12.43 -7.94 10.76
CA LYS A 48 13.71 -8.44 11.28
C LYS A 48 14.63 -9.03 10.20
N PHE A 49 14.11 -9.35 9.03
CA PHE A 49 14.87 -9.86 7.89
C PHE A 49 15.24 -8.75 6.90
N ALA A 50 14.75 -7.53 7.10
CA ALA A 50 14.97 -6.43 6.19
C ALA A 50 16.40 -5.87 6.28
N ASN A 51 16.98 -5.53 5.12
CA ASN A 51 18.17 -4.69 5.03
C ASN A 51 17.82 -3.22 5.20
N ILE A 52 16.62 -2.83 4.72
CA ILE A 52 16.07 -1.48 4.87
C ILE A 52 14.62 -1.59 5.35
N ILE A 53 14.26 -0.76 6.32
CA ILE A 53 12.88 -0.58 6.77
C ILE A 53 12.45 0.85 6.42
N LEU A 54 11.33 0.96 5.72
CA LEU A 54 10.70 2.24 5.40
C LEU A 54 9.48 2.43 6.32
N PRO A 55 9.46 3.48 7.16
CA PRO A 55 8.39 3.67 8.13
C PRO A 55 7.14 4.21 7.43
N GLY A 56 6.07 3.42 7.40
CA GLY A 56 4.74 3.81 6.92
C GLY A 56 3.86 4.36 8.04
N LEU A 57 2.80 5.07 7.65
CA LEU A 57 1.76 5.52 8.60
C LEU A 57 0.86 4.36 9.01
N ALA A 58 0.44 4.37 10.27
CA ALA A 58 -0.58 3.44 10.77
C ALA A 58 -1.97 3.72 10.13
N PRO A 59 -2.91 2.76 10.13
CA PRO A 59 -4.21 2.92 9.48
C PRO A 59 -5.00 4.17 9.91
N PHE A 60 -4.85 4.62 11.16
CA PHE A 60 -5.54 5.82 11.67
C PHE A 60 -4.80 7.15 11.44
N GLU A 61 -3.59 7.08 10.87
CA GLU A 61 -2.72 8.23 10.61
C GLU A 61 -2.71 8.62 9.13
N ARG A 62 -3.24 7.76 8.23
CA ARG A 62 -3.16 7.94 6.79
C ARG A 62 -4.49 8.33 6.16
N GLU A 63 -4.39 9.10 5.08
CA GLU A 63 -5.51 9.42 4.20
C GLU A 63 -5.46 8.56 2.95
N GLY A 64 -6.64 8.22 2.41
CA GLY A 64 -6.76 7.48 1.17
C GLY A 64 -8.12 6.85 1.00
N THR A 65 -8.16 5.78 0.23
CA THR A 65 -9.38 4.99 0.05
C THR A 65 -9.12 3.54 0.37
N ILE A 66 -10.15 2.87 0.84
CA ILE A 66 -10.15 1.43 1.03
C ILE A 66 -11.31 0.82 0.26
N THR A 67 -11.06 -0.25 -0.46
CA THR A 67 -12.09 -1.03 -1.15
C THR A 67 -12.24 -2.36 -0.43
N ASN A 68 -13.44 -2.66 0.07
CA ASN A 68 -13.71 -3.93 0.74
C ASN A 68 -13.94 -5.07 -0.26
N ASP A 69 -14.12 -6.29 0.24
CA ASP A 69 -14.36 -7.52 -0.52
C ASP A 69 -15.64 -7.49 -1.38
N LYS A 70 -16.59 -6.61 -1.05
CA LYS A 70 -17.83 -6.39 -1.81
C LYS A 70 -17.70 -5.32 -2.89
N GLY A 71 -16.50 -4.76 -3.08
CA GLY A 71 -16.26 -3.67 -4.03
C GLY A 71 -16.81 -2.33 -3.57
N HIS A 72 -17.02 -2.12 -2.28
CA HIS A 72 -17.44 -0.83 -1.74
C HIS A 72 -16.21 -0.01 -1.37
N VAL A 73 -16.07 1.17 -1.98
CA VAL A 73 -14.98 2.12 -1.79
C VAL A 73 -15.36 3.14 -0.75
N GLN A 74 -14.54 3.30 0.27
CA GLN A 74 -14.75 4.27 1.36
C GLN A 74 -13.53 5.17 1.52
N TRP A 75 -13.77 6.38 1.99
CA TRP A 75 -12.72 7.32 2.35
C TRP A 75 -12.13 6.95 3.71
N LEU A 76 -10.85 6.70 3.76
CA LEU A 76 -10.07 6.57 4.99
C LEU A 76 -9.56 7.95 5.38
N ARG A 77 -10.06 8.48 6.50
CA ARG A 77 -9.68 9.78 7.04
C ARG A 77 -8.74 9.60 8.23
N PRO A 78 -7.63 10.34 8.27
CA PRO A 78 -6.75 10.28 9.44
C PRO A 78 -7.48 10.84 10.66
N SER A 79 -7.40 10.12 11.77
CA SER A 79 -7.89 10.56 13.09
C SER A 79 -6.75 10.85 14.05
N LEU A 80 -5.53 10.51 13.69
CA LEU A 80 -4.30 10.78 14.41
C LEU A 80 -3.29 11.43 13.47
N LEU A 81 -2.37 12.19 14.03
CA LEU A 81 -1.22 12.70 13.29
C LEU A 81 -0.14 11.63 13.24
N GLY A 82 0.48 11.47 12.08
CA GLY A 82 1.66 10.62 11.92
C GLY A 82 2.81 11.05 12.82
N GLN A 83 3.59 10.10 13.28
CA GLN A 83 4.71 10.35 14.19
C GLN A 83 6.06 10.21 13.47
N GLY A 84 7.00 11.07 13.87
CA GLY A 84 8.37 11.04 13.35
C GLY A 84 8.42 11.26 11.83
N ASP A 85 9.25 10.45 11.16
CA ASP A 85 9.48 10.52 9.71
C ASP A 85 8.59 9.53 8.92
N CYS A 86 7.49 9.05 9.52
CA CYS A 86 6.55 8.14 8.84
C CYS A 86 5.80 8.88 7.73
N LEU A 87 5.69 8.23 6.57
CA LEU A 87 4.99 8.75 5.40
C LEU A 87 3.84 7.82 4.96
N PRO A 88 2.83 8.34 4.26
CA PRO A 88 1.83 7.51 3.60
C PRO A 88 2.50 6.53 2.61
N ASP A 89 1.94 5.35 2.47
CA ASP A 89 2.51 4.30 1.61
C ASP A 89 2.71 4.77 0.16
N TRP A 90 1.75 5.52 -0.38
CA TRP A 90 1.82 6.06 -1.74
C TRP A 90 2.93 7.11 -1.89
N GLU A 91 3.20 7.91 -0.86
CA GLU A 91 4.25 8.94 -0.87
C GLU A 91 5.64 8.29 -0.82
N ILE A 92 5.81 7.24 -0.03
CA ILE A 92 7.05 6.45 -0.02
C ILE A 92 7.33 5.88 -1.41
N LEU A 93 6.32 5.27 -2.05
CA LEU A 93 6.45 4.72 -3.40
C LEU A 93 6.73 5.81 -4.43
N ASN A 94 6.09 6.97 -4.28
CA ASN A 94 6.30 8.14 -5.13
C ASN A 94 7.73 8.70 -5.03
N LEU A 95 8.35 8.65 -3.83
CA LEU A 95 9.74 9.03 -3.63
C LEU A 95 10.73 8.03 -4.23
N LEU A 96 10.36 6.76 -4.28
CA LEU A 96 11.18 5.69 -4.88
C LEU A 96 11.07 5.66 -6.41
N ASP A 97 10.03 6.26 -6.97
CA ASP A 97 9.87 6.35 -8.42
C ASP A 97 10.94 7.29 -9.00
N SER A 98 11.71 6.75 -9.94
CA SER A 98 12.75 7.49 -10.68
C SER A 98 12.19 8.26 -11.89
N THR A 99 10.90 8.13 -12.18
CA THR A 99 10.24 8.86 -13.27
C THR A 99 9.80 10.26 -12.82
N ASP A 100 9.57 11.15 -13.79
CA ASP A 100 9.06 12.50 -13.50
C ASP A 100 7.53 12.52 -13.23
N ASN A 101 6.88 11.36 -13.24
CA ASN A 101 5.42 11.22 -13.04
C ASN A 101 5.05 11.10 -11.55
N ARG A 102 5.51 12.02 -10.73
CA ARG A 102 5.20 12.04 -9.30
C ARG A 102 3.82 12.62 -9.04
N PHE A 103 3.07 11.96 -8.18
CA PHE A 103 1.80 12.49 -7.68
C PHE A 103 2.06 13.59 -6.65
N THR A 104 1.28 14.66 -6.72
CA THR A 104 1.40 15.81 -5.82
C THR A 104 0.58 15.64 -4.54
N ASP A 105 -0.53 14.91 -4.64
CA ASP A 105 -1.43 14.62 -3.53
C ASP A 105 -2.30 13.39 -3.83
N ILE A 106 -3.12 13.01 -2.85
CA ILE A 106 -4.00 11.84 -2.96
C ILE A 106 -5.07 11.99 -4.05
N SER A 107 -5.51 13.22 -4.35
CA SER A 107 -6.51 13.49 -5.39
C SER A 107 -5.93 13.26 -6.78
N ASP A 108 -4.69 13.69 -7.01
CA ASP A 108 -3.94 13.44 -8.23
C ASP A 108 -3.71 11.95 -8.46
N LEU A 109 -3.28 11.23 -7.42
CA LEU A 109 -3.16 9.77 -7.44
C LEU A 109 -4.50 9.09 -7.81
N MET A 110 -5.61 9.50 -7.18
CA MET A 110 -6.93 8.94 -7.47
C MET A 110 -7.38 9.23 -8.90
N GLN A 111 -7.11 10.43 -9.42
CA GLN A 111 -7.42 10.77 -10.80
C GLN A 111 -6.63 9.89 -11.78
N SER A 112 -5.36 9.66 -11.52
CA SER A 112 -4.52 8.77 -12.33
C SER A 112 -5.01 7.32 -12.27
N MET A 113 -5.37 6.83 -11.09
CA MET A 113 -5.99 5.51 -10.91
C MET A 113 -7.28 5.38 -11.72
N GLY A 114 -8.14 6.40 -11.70
CA GLY A 114 -9.38 6.42 -12.47
C GLY A 114 -9.18 6.38 -13.99
N LYS A 115 -8.08 6.95 -14.49
CA LYS A 115 -7.70 6.85 -15.91
C LYS A 115 -7.26 5.44 -16.31
N GLN A 116 -6.58 4.72 -15.41
CA GLN A 116 -6.08 3.36 -15.67
C GLN A 116 -7.15 2.29 -15.42
N PHE A 117 -8.01 2.51 -14.44
CA PHE A 117 -9.02 1.55 -14.00
C PHE A 117 -10.42 2.16 -14.14
N PRO A 118 -11.17 1.87 -15.23
CA PRO A 118 -12.48 2.48 -15.52
C PRO A 118 -13.49 2.38 -14.39
N SER A 119 -13.46 1.32 -13.58
CA SER A 119 -14.32 1.16 -12.40
C SER A 119 -14.13 2.26 -11.35
N TYR A 120 -12.96 2.89 -11.32
CA TYR A 120 -12.60 3.98 -10.40
C TYR A 120 -12.73 5.38 -11.04
N SER A 121 -13.08 5.51 -12.33
CA SER A 121 -13.04 6.77 -13.10
C SER A 121 -13.83 7.92 -12.49
N ASP A 122 -14.93 7.61 -11.81
CA ASP A 122 -15.82 8.61 -11.19
C ASP A 122 -15.63 8.73 -9.68
N ILE A 123 -14.62 8.11 -9.10
CA ILE A 123 -14.37 8.16 -7.67
C ILE A 123 -13.45 9.33 -7.35
N SER A 124 -13.90 10.17 -6.42
CA SER A 124 -13.10 11.22 -5.81
C SER A 124 -13.43 11.29 -4.32
N LEU A 125 -12.56 11.85 -3.51
CA LEU A 125 -12.79 12.00 -2.07
C LEU A 125 -14.12 12.74 -1.79
N PHE A 126 -14.41 13.78 -2.58
CA PHE A 126 -15.66 14.51 -2.46
C PHE A 126 -16.90 13.66 -2.74
N LYS A 127 -16.87 12.82 -3.78
CA LYS A 127 -18.00 11.95 -4.16
C LYS A 127 -18.20 10.79 -3.18
N LEU A 128 -17.14 10.30 -2.55
CA LEU A 128 -17.24 9.23 -1.56
C LEU A 128 -18.07 9.66 -0.34
N GLY A 129 -17.95 10.92 0.07
CA GLY A 129 -18.67 11.41 1.25
C GLY A 129 -18.43 10.54 2.49
N GLU A 130 -19.49 10.31 3.27
CA GLU A 130 -19.44 9.44 4.46
C GLU A 130 -19.89 8.01 4.16
N GLN A 131 -20.68 7.80 3.11
CA GLN A 131 -21.28 6.51 2.79
C GLN A 131 -20.40 5.63 1.90
N GLY A 132 -19.47 6.24 1.15
CA GLY A 132 -18.69 5.53 0.14
C GLY A 132 -19.49 5.25 -1.14
N ILE A 133 -18.89 4.52 -2.08
CA ILE A 133 -19.48 4.19 -3.40
C ILE A 133 -19.24 2.71 -3.69
N SER A 134 -20.28 2.02 -4.20
CA SER A 134 -20.18 0.64 -4.68
C SER A 134 -19.72 0.62 -6.14
N LEU A 135 -18.64 -0.12 -6.44
CA LEU A 135 -18.17 -0.35 -7.81
C LEU A 135 -19.14 -1.25 -8.60
N ASN A 136 -19.88 -2.13 -7.92
CA ASN A 136 -20.77 -3.09 -8.56
C ASN A 136 -22.08 -2.46 -9.10
N GLU A 137 -22.46 -1.29 -8.61
CA GLU A 137 -23.66 -0.59 -9.10
C GLU A 137 -23.43 0.07 -10.47
N LYS A 138 -22.18 0.34 -10.83
CA LYS A 138 -21.81 0.97 -12.11
C LYS A 138 -21.79 0.00 -13.30
N THR A 139 -21.74 -1.30 -13.05
CA THR A 139 -21.69 -2.32 -14.11
C THR A 139 -23.09 -2.65 -14.65
N LYS A 140 -24.15 -2.02 -14.11
CA LYS A 140 -25.56 -2.28 -14.47
C LYS A 140 -26.24 -1.12 -15.22
N ALA A 141 -25.50 -0.06 -15.58
CA ALA A 141 -26.02 1.08 -16.33
C ALA A 141 -25.54 1.07 -17.79
#